data_253ea05caa9755d3c49e912e26b09b08
#
_entry.id   253ea05caa9755d3c49e912e26b09b08
#
_cell.length_a   1.000
_cell.length_b   1.000
_cell.length_c   1.000
_cell.angle_alpha   90.00
_cell.angle_beta   90.00
_cell.angle_gamma   90.00
#
_symmetry.space_group_name_H-M   'P 1'
#
loop_
_entity.id
_entity.type
_entity.pdbx_description
1 polymer ?
#
loop_
_entity_poly.entity_id
_entity_poly.type
_entity_poly.pdbx_seq_one_letter_code
_entity_poly.pdbx_strand_id
1 'polypeptide(L)'
;AFVHYGVNTYTDREWGEGTEDEKIFNPTALDCDQWVEAVKSAGLKGLILTAKHHDGFCLWPSKYTEHSVKNSPYKGDVVREAAEACKRGGIKFGFYLSPWDRNSKYYGTPEYNDYFCNQLTELLTGYGDIFCVWFDNACGEGENGKKQEYDFPRYFELIRKYQPNAVIFNDFGPDTRWCGNEAGEARHAEWAVVPSELCFYSEVQTGAGPMAEDGSLSYMYNTNREIGTMPNILYSKGLVFAPAEIDMSIRPGWFWHLEEEPHSLERLFTTYLGSVGSNACMHLNLP
;
A
#
# COMPACT_ATOMS: atom_id res chain seq x y z
N ALA A 1 0.07 -6.82 -8.83
CA ALA A 1 -1.17 -7.08 -8.11
C ALA A 1 -1.00 -6.79 -6.63
N PHE A 2 -2.07 -6.36 -5.97
CA PHE A 2 -2.25 -6.48 -4.53
C PHE A 2 -2.86 -7.84 -4.18
N VAL A 3 -2.56 -8.32 -2.97
CA VAL A 3 -3.33 -9.36 -2.31
C VAL A 3 -3.65 -8.84 -0.90
N HIS A 4 -4.92 -8.50 -0.67
CA HIS A 4 -5.43 -8.16 0.65
C HIS A 4 -5.91 -9.44 1.34
N TYR A 5 -5.13 -9.85 2.33
CA TYR A 5 -5.38 -11.06 3.10
C TYR A 5 -4.97 -10.83 4.56
N GLY A 6 -5.77 -11.28 5.50
CA GLY A 6 -5.49 -11.05 6.91
C GLY A 6 -6.65 -11.45 7.82
N VAL A 7 -6.66 -10.98 9.05
CA VAL A 7 -7.79 -11.21 9.98
C VAL A 7 -9.10 -10.65 9.45
N ASN A 8 -9.04 -9.59 8.62
CA ASN A 8 -10.20 -8.95 8.03
C ASN A 8 -10.97 -9.90 7.10
N THR A 9 -10.27 -10.76 6.37
CA THR A 9 -10.87 -11.83 5.56
C THR A 9 -11.77 -12.75 6.39
N TYR A 10 -11.40 -13.00 7.66
CA TYR A 10 -12.13 -13.91 8.56
C TYR A 10 -13.19 -13.21 9.42
N THR A 11 -13.15 -11.88 9.49
CA THR A 11 -14.11 -11.07 10.24
C THR A 11 -15.14 -10.38 9.35
N ASP A 12 -15.02 -10.56 8.02
CA ASP A 12 -15.87 -9.91 7.01
C ASP A 12 -15.86 -8.38 7.15
N ARG A 13 -14.65 -7.81 7.30
CA ARG A 13 -14.45 -6.37 7.50
C ARG A 13 -13.37 -5.82 6.59
N GLU A 14 -13.56 -4.59 6.12
CA GLU A 14 -12.53 -3.82 5.41
C GLU A 14 -11.45 -3.32 6.37
N TRP A 15 -11.85 -2.85 7.55
CA TRP A 15 -10.93 -2.37 8.58
C TRP A 15 -11.18 -3.09 9.89
N GLY A 16 -10.18 -3.80 10.35
CA GLY A 16 -10.18 -4.40 11.67
C GLY A 16 -10.06 -3.34 12.77
N GLU A 17 -10.36 -3.73 14.00
CA GLU A 17 -10.35 -2.82 15.15
C GLU A 17 -9.03 -2.84 15.92
N GLY A 18 -8.15 -3.81 15.63
CA GLY A 18 -6.90 -4.02 16.36
C GLY A 18 -7.07 -4.84 17.65
N THR A 19 -8.24 -5.42 17.85
CA THR A 19 -8.58 -6.22 19.03
C THR A 19 -9.01 -7.64 18.67
N GLU A 20 -8.83 -8.02 17.42
CA GLU A 20 -9.16 -9.34 16.90
C GLU A 20 -8.34 -10.43 17.63
N ASP A 21 -8.99 -11.52 18.03
CA ASP A 21 -8.29 -12.70 18.58
C ASP A 21 -7.46 -13.35 17.46
N GLU A 22 -6.16 -13.50 17.66
CA GLU A 22 -5.25 -14.12 16.69
C GLU A 22 -5.70 -15.52 16.27
N LYS A 23 -6.51 -16.19 17.09
CA LYS A 23 -7.07 -17.52 16.79
C LYS A 23 -8.06 -17.52 15.62
N ILE A 24 -8.60 -16.36 15.25
CA ILE A 24 -9.47 -16.22 14.09
C ILE A 24 -8.68 -16.51 12.79
N PHE A 25 -7.41 -16.14 12.76
CA PHE A 25 -6.57 -16.38 11.59
C PHE A 25 -6.14 -17.86 11.54
N ASN A 26 -6.91 -18.65 10.82
CA ASN A 26 -6.68 -20.09 10.68
C ASN A 26 -6.92 -20.59 9.26
N PRO A 27 -6.11 -20.19 8.27
CA PRO A 27 -6.20 -20.69 6.91
C PRO A 27 -5.95 -22.21 6.87
N THR A 28 -6.88 -22.93 6.23
CA THR A 28 -6.81 -24.40 6.08
C THR A 28 -6.33 -24.84 4.70
N ALA A 29 -6.29 -23.92 3.73
CA ALA A 29 -5.94 -24.19 2.34
C ALA A 29 -5.21 -23.00 1.70
N LEU A 30 -4.30 -22.36 2.45
CA LEU A 30 -3.47 -21.29 1.89
C LEU A 30 -2.56 -21.86 0.80
N ASP A 31 -2.63 -21.27 -0.39
CA ASP A 31 -1.85 -21.65 -1.55
C ASP A 31 -1.32 -20.41 -2.28
N CYS A 32 -0.14 -19.96 -1.87
CA CYS A 32 0.51 -18.79 -2.47
C CYS A 32 1.00 -19.06 -3.91
N ASP A 33 1.22 -20.31 -4.30
CA ASP A 33 1.55 -20.64 -5.70
C ASP A 33 0.33 -20.40 -6.61
N GLN A 34 -0.89 -20.67 -6.12
CA GLN A 34 -2.11 -20.33 -6.84
C GLN A 34 -2.29 -18.82 -7.02
N TRP A 35 -1.95 -18.01 -6.02
CA TRP A 35 -1.94 -16.54 -6.17
C TRP A 35 -0.99 -16.10 -7.29
N VAL A 36 0.21 -16.66 -7.30
CA VAL A 36 1.23 -16.34 -8.32
C VAL A 36 0.76 -16.75 -9.72
N GLU A 37 0.13 -17.91 -9.87
CA GLU A 37 -0.40 -18.34 -11.16
C GLU A 37 -1.56 -17.43 -11.62
N ALA A 38 -2.44 -16.98 -10.73
CA ALA A 38 -3.49 -16.01 -11.05
C ALA A 38 -2.89 -14.69 -11.54
N VAL A 39 -1.91 -14.14 -10.82
CA VAL A 39 -1.18 -12.91 -11.18
C VAL A 39 -0.52 -13.03 -12.56
N LYS A 40 0.15 -14.15 -12.83
CA LYS A 40 0.80 -14.43 -14.13
C LYS A 40 -0.20 -14.56 -15.26
N SER A 41 -1.33 -15.24 -15.01
CA SER A 41 -2.36 -15.44 -16.03
C SER A 41 -2.97 -14.14 -16.51
N ALA A 42 -3.04 -13.14 -15.64
CA ALA A 42 -3.44 -11.77 -15.96
C ALA A 42 -2.32 -10.93 -16.61
N GLY A 43 -1.12 -11.49 -16.81
CA GLY A 43 0.03 -10.77 -17.38
C GLY A 43 0.73 -9.82 -16.42
N LEU A 44 0.36 -9.79 -15.14
CA LEU A 44 0.96 -8.97 -14.11
C LEU A 44 2.38 -9.46 -13.75
N LYS A 45 3.23 -8.57 -13.24
CA LYS A 45 4.67 -8.82 -13.10
C LYS A 45 5.17 -8.93 -11.67
N GLY A 46 4.33 -8.61 -10.72
CA GLY A 46 4.65 -8.64 -9.30
C GLY A 46 3.41 -8.78 -8.44
N LEU A 47 3.63 -9.22 -7.22
CA LEU A 47 2.63 -9.36 -6.17
C LEU A 47 3.09 -8.54 -4.97
N ILE A 48 2.20 -7.71 -4.43
CA ILE A 48 2.36 -6.96 -3.18
C ILE A 48 1.35 -7.53 -2.18
N LEU A 49 1.86 -8.10 -1.09
CA LEU A 49 1.03 -8.66 -0.02
C LEU A 49 0.81 -7.62 1.07
N THR A 50 -0.39 -7.50 1.60
CA THR A 50 -0.66 -6.74 2.83
C THR A 50 -0.04 -7.46 4.03
N ALA A 51 1.25 -7.23 4.29
CA ALA A 51 1.95 -7.88 5.39
C ALA A 51 1.36 -7.50 6.76
N LYS A 52 0.90 -6.26 6.92
CA LYS A 52 0.15 -5.75 8.07
C LYS A 52 -0.82 -4.66 7.60
N HIS A 53 -2.10 -4.82 7.87
CA HIS A 53 -3.13 -3.80 7.63
C HIS A 53 -3.35 -2.94 8.90
N HIS A 54 -4.37 -2.06 8.90
CA HIS A 54 -4.66 -1.10 9.99
C HIS A 54 -5.00 -1.75 11.33
N ASP A 55 -5.45 -3.02 11.31
CA ASP A 55 -5.68 -3.81 12.52
C ASP A 55 -4.40 -4.12 13.31
N GLY A 56 -3.22 -3.98 12.67
CA GLY A 56 -1.93 -4.28 13.28
C GLY A 56 -1.53 -5.76 13.28
N PHE A 57 -2.37 -6.67 12.72
CA PHE A 57 -2.05 -8.09 12.66
C PHE A 57 -0.95 -8.36 11.62
N CYS A 58 0.15 -8.92 12.09
CA CYS A 58 1.30 -9.23 11.25
C CYS A 58 1.18 -10.63 10.63
N LEU A 59 1.22 -10.72 9.31
CA LEU A 59 1.26 -11.98 8.56
C LEU A 59 2.61 -12.70 8.60
N TRP A 60 3.56 -12.19 9.38
CA TRP A 60 4.84 -12.81 9.70
C TRP A 60 5.04 -12.88 11.22
N PRO A 61 5.88 -13.78 11.75
CA PRO A 61 6.11 -13.93 13.19
C PRO A 61 6.98 -12.79 13.73
N SER A 62 6.46 -11.55 13.72
CA SER A 62 7.19 -10.37 14.20
C SER A 62 7.65 -10.53 15.64
N LYS A 63 8.86 -10.03 15.93
CA LYS A 63 9.43 -10.01 17.29
C LYS A 63 8.91 -8.85 18.13
N TYR A 64 8.23 -7.90 17.50
CA TYR A 64 7.85 -6.62 18.12
C TYR A 64 6.40 -6.55 18.55
N THR A 65 5.57 -7.51 18.14
CA THR A 65 4.18 -7.63 18.57
C THR A 65 3.78 -9.08 18.82
N GLU A 66 2.82 -9.28 19.71
CA GLU A 66 2.16 -10.58 19.89
C GLU A 66 0.99 -10.74 18.89
N HIS A 67 0.47 -9.64 18.34
CA HIS A 67 -0.63 -9.65 17.37
C HIS A 67 -0.13 -10.05 15.98
N SER A 68 0.04 -11.36 15.79
CA SER A 68 0.63 -11.92 14.57
C SER A 68 0.34 -13.41 14.41
N VAL A 69 0.67 -13.93 13.24
CA VAL A 69 0.56 -15.36 12.90
C VAL A 69 1.21 -16.31 13.89
N LYS A 70 2.23 -15.87 14.64
CA LYS A 70 2.89 -16.71 15.64
C LYS A 70 1.95 -17.18 16.76
N ASN A 71 0.92 -16.42 17.06
CA ASN A 71 -0.09 -16.72 18.08
C ASN A 71 -1.39 -17.28 17.48
N SER A 72 -1.52 -17.31 16.17
CA SER A 72 -2.62 -17.95 15.47
C SER A 72 -2.50 -19.49 15.47
N PRO A 73 -3.57 -20.23 15.23
CA PRO A 73 -3.51 -21.68 15.02
C PRO A 73 -2.66 -22.06 13.80
N TYR A 74 -2.61 -21.21 12.79
CA TYR A 74 -1.86 -21.43 11.57
C TYR A 74 -0.35 -21.54 11.82
N LYS A 75 0.23 -20.66 12.65
CA LYS A 75 1.65 -20.63 13.04
C LYS A 75 2.66 -20.64 11.88
N GLY A 76 2.22 -20.33 10.68
CA GLY A 76 3.08 -20.19 9.51
C GLY A 76 3.62 -18.76 9.38
N ASP A 77 4.24 -18.50 8.23
CA ASP A 77 4.76 -17.20 7.85
C ASP A 77 4.25 -16.91 6.41
N VAL A 78 3.08 -16.26 6.32
CA VAL A 78 2.43 -16.01 5.03
C VAL A 78 3.30 -15.13 4.14
N VAL A 79 4.03 -14.17 4.73
CA VAL A 79 4.94 -13.30 3.96
C VAL A 79 6.05 -14.12 3.31
N ARG A 80 6.59 -15.09 4.03
CA ARG A 80 7.61 -16.02 3.49
C ARG A 80 7.05 -16.90 2.40
N GLU A 81 5.88 -17.48 2.63
CA GLU A 81 5.24 -18.36 1.65
C GLU A 81 4.95 -17.62 0.35
N ALA A 82 4.44 -16.39 0.42
CA ALA A 82 4.21 -15.55 -0.74
C ALA A 82 5.52 -15.15 -1.44
N ALA A 83 6.55 -14.74 -0.71
CA ALA A 83 7.85 -14.38 -1.27
C ALA A 83 8.51 -15.57 -1.99
N GLU A 84 8.47 -16.76 -1.39
CA GLU A 84 9.01 -17.97 -1.99
C GLU A 84 8.20 -18.44 -3.21
N ALA A 85 6.87 -18.33 -3.16
CA ALA A 85 6.00 -18.60 -4.31
C ALA A 85 6.30 -17.65 -5.48
N CYS A 86 6.44 -16.35 -5.22
CA CYS A 86 6.85 -15.37 -6.24
C CYS A 86 8.20 -15.74 -6.87
N LYS A 87 9.17 -16.14 -6.05
CA LYS A 87 10.49 -16.59 -6.53
C LYS A 87 10.38 -17.82 -7.41
N ARG A 88 9.60 -18.84 -7.00
CA ARG A 88 9.35 -20.05 -7.81
C ARG A 88 8.65 -19.72 -9.12
N GLY A 89 7.64 -18.85 -9.07
CA GLY A 89 6.86 -18.44 -10.23
C GLY A 89 7.54 -17.43 -11.15
N GLY A 90 8.70 -16.89 -10.74
CA GLY A 90 9.46 -15.92 -11.54
C GLY A 90 8.82 -14.54 -11.64
N ILE A 91 8.02 -14.13 -10.66
CA ILE A 91 7.48 -12.77 -10.52
C ILE A 91 8.13 -12.05 -9.34
N LYS A 92 7.97 -10.73 -9.29
CA LYS A 92 8.54 -9.91 -8.24
C LYS A 92 7.67 -9.94 -6.97
N PHE A 93 8.29 -9.90 -5.80
CA PHE A 93 7.60 -9.80 -4.52
C PHE A 93 7.78 -8.42 -3.89
N GLY A 94 6.71 -7.87 -3.37
CA GLY A 94 6.67 -6.66 -2.57
C GLY A 94 5.71 -6.82 -1.40
N PHE A 95 5.68 -5.84 -0.52
CA PHE A 95 4.75 -5.83 0.60
C PHE A 95 4.18 -4.43 0.86
N TYR A 96 2.95 -4.43 1.36
CA TYR A 96 2.30 -3.30 1.97
C TYR A 96 2.48 -3.38 3.48
N LEU A 97 2.80 -2.26 4.11
CA LEU A 97 2.91 -2.15 5.56
C LEU A 97 2.16 -0.90 6.01
N SER A 98 1.01 -1.08 6.66
CA SER A 98 0.25 0.04 7.19
C SER A 98 1.01 0.79 8.29
N PRO A 99 1.19 2.10 8.15
CA PRO A 99 1.68 2.93 9.25
C PRO A 99 0.62 3.16 10.32
N TRP A 100 -0.68 3.10 9.97
CA TRP A 100 -1.73 3.11 10.97
C TRP A 100 -1.84 1.74 11.61
N ASP A 101 -1.71 1.67 12.94
CA ASP A 101 -1.71 0.43 13.70
C ASP A 101 -2.64 0.58 14.92
N ARG A 102 -3.81 0.00 14.81
CA ARG A 102 -4.87 0.10 15.83
C ARG A 102 -4.61 -0.82 17.04
N ASN A 103 -3.70 -1.79 16.92
CA ASN A 103 -3.33 -2.69 18.02
C ASN A 103 -2.17 -2.14 18.84
N SER A 104 -1.24 -1.41 18.25
CA SER A 104 0.00 -1.05 18.92
C SER A 104 -0.24 -0.03 20.03
N LYS A 105 0.15 -0.41 21.26
CA LYS A 105 0.15 0.51 22.43
C LYS A 105 1.05 1.73 22.25
N TYR A 106 1.99 1.69 21.31
CA TYR A 106 2.90 2.79 21.01
C TYR A 106 2.30 3.81 20.05
N TYR A 107 1.23 3.46 19.32
CA TYR A 107 0.63 4.34 18.35
C TYR A 107 0.17 5.67 18.98
N GLY A 108 0.45 6.78 18.31
CA GLY A 108 0.22 8.13 18.84
C GLY A 108 1.29 8.59 19.85
N THR A 109 2.45 7.91 19.89
CA THR A 109 3.60 8.29 20.73
C THR A 109 4.89 8.33 19.92
N PRO A 110 5.95 9.03 20.38
CA PRO A 110 7.25 9.07 19.69
C PRO A 110 7.89 7.69 19.49
N GLU A 111 7.67 6.75 20.40
CA GLU A 111 8.22 5.39 20.37
C GLU A 111 7.67 4.54 19.22
N TYR A 112 6.52 4.94 18.67
CA TYR A 112 5.92 4.22 17.57
C TYR A 112 6.79 4.18 16.32
N ASN A 113 7.49 5.26 16.01
CA ASN A 113 8.38 5.29 14.84
C ASN A 113 9.53 4.28 14.96
N ASP A 114 10.06 4.05 16.18
CA ASP A 114 11.04 2.99 16.43
C ASP A 114 10.43 1.59 16.27
N TYR A 115 9.24 1.39 16.80
CA TYR A 115 8.50 0.13 16.65
C TYR A 115 8.24 -0.17 15.16
N PHE A 116 7.76 0.80 14.39
CA PHE A 116 7.50 0.66 12.96
C PHE A 116 8.78 0.38 12.17
N CYS A 117 9.86 1.12 12.43
CA CYS A 117 11.18 0.89 11.81
C CYS A 117 11.70 -0.51 12.07
N ASN A 118 11.47 -1.05 13.26
CA ASN A 118 11.88 -2.40 13.61
C ASN A 118 11.10 -3.45 12.80
N GLN A 119 9.78 -3.33 12.68
CA GLN A 119 8.95 -4.19 11.84
C GLN A 119 9.33 -4.08 10.35
N LEU A 120 9.52 -2.86 9.86
CA LEU A 120 9.97 -2.62 8.50
C LEU A 120 11.33 -3.29 8.23
N THR A 121 12.26 -3.21 9.18
CA THR A 121 13.58 -3.86 9.07
C THR A 121 13.45 -5.39 8.99
N GLU A 122 12.56 -6.02 9.76
CA GLU A 122 12.30 -7.46 9.64
C GLU A 122 11.90 -7.83 8.20
N LEU A 123 10.96 -7.07 7.62
CA LEU A 123 10.48 -7.32 6.26
C LEU A 123 11.55 -7.07 5.20
N LEU A 124 12.33 -6.00 5.32
CA LEU A 124 13.37 -5.65 4.37
C LEU A 124 14.56 -6.62 4.35
N THR A 125 14.80 -7.33 5.47
CA THR A 125 15.99 -8.19 5.62
C THR A 125 15.68 -9.68 5.64
N GLY A 126 14.40 -10.05 5.84
CA GLY A 126 14.01 -11.44 6.07
C GLY A 126 13.50 -12.20 4.84
N TYR A 127 13.14 -11.53 3.74
CA TYR A 127 12.30 -12.11 2.68
C TYR A 127 12.89 -12.04 1.28
N GLY A 128 14.21 -11.85 1.17
CA GLY A 128 14.92 -11.77 -0.11
C GLY A 128 14.78 -10.41 -0.79
N ASP A 129 14.78 -10.41 -2.12
CA ASP A 129 14.70 -9.19 -2.91
C ASP A 129 13.28 -8.63 -2.90
N ILE A 130 13.12 -7.40 -2.47
CA ILE A 130 11.85 -6.68 -2.44
C ILE A 130 11.83 -5.69 -3.61
N PHE A 131 10.81 -5.81 -4.49
CA PHE A 131 10.70 -4.87 -5.61
C PHE A 131 9.91 -3.61 -5.28
N CYS A 132 8.98 -3.70 -4.31
CA CYS A 132 8.13 -2.58 -3.91
C CYS A 132 7.83 -2.64 -2.42
N VAL A 133 7.94 -1.50 -1.77
CA VAL A 133 7.39 -1.24 -0.43
C VAL A 133 6.27 -0.24 -0.58
N TRP A 134 5.08 -0.65 -0.20
CA TRP A 134 3.87 0.13 -0.36
C TRP A 134 3.38 0.65 1.00
N PHE A 135 3.35 1.95 1.17
CA PHE A 135 2.85 2.60 2.38
C PHE A 135 1.49 3.25 2.12
N ASP A 136 0.55 2.90 2.97
CA ASP A 136 -0.70 3.63 3.11
C ASP A 136 -0.46 4.96 3.83
N ASN A 137 -1.27 5.97 3.52
CA ASN A 137 -1.19 7.25 4.20
C ASN A 137 -2.36 7.47 5.19
N ALA A 138 -3.16 6.43 5.42
CA ALA A 138 -4.19 6.48 6.44
C ALA A 138 -3.60 6.80 7.81
N CYS A 139 -4.21 7.74 8.49
CA CYS A 139 -3.79 8.21 9.81
C CYS A 139 -5.01 8.48 10.69
N GLY A 140 -5.65 7.40 11.12
CA GLY A 140 -6.72 7.46 12.10
C GLY A 140 -6.19 7.60 13.53
N GLU A 141 -7.10 7.66 14.48
CA GLU A 141 -6.75 7.66 15.90
C GLU A 141 -6.39 6.25 16.37
N GLY A 142 -5.48 6.15 17.34
CA GLY A 142 -5.23 4.95 18.09
C GLY A 142 -6.17 4.81 19.29
N GLU A 143 -5.99 3.76 20.08
CA GLU A 143 -6.78 3.50 21.30
C GLU A 143 -6.70 4.66 22.30
N ASN A 144 -5.60 5.39 22.32
CA ASN A 144 -5.37 6.58 23.15
C ASN A 144 -6.01 7.86 22.61
N GLY A 145 -6.78 7.80 21.51
CA GLY A 145 -7.43 8.94 20.86
C GLY A 145 -6.46 9.90 20.16
N LYS A 146 -5.22 9.47 19.89
CA LYS A 146 -4.20 10.28 19.22
C LYS A 146 -3.91 9.74 17.83
N LYS A 147 -3.62 10.65 16.91
CA LYS A 147 -3.01 10.34 15.62
C LYS A 147 -1.50 10.27 15.75
N GLN A 148 -0.88 9.47 14.89
CA GLN A 148 0.57 9.33 14.83
C GLN A 148 1.19 10.37 13.90
N GLU A 149 2.29 10.93 14.30
CA GLU A 149 3.21 11.65 13.40
C GLU A 149 4.21 10.65 12.83
N TYR A 150 4.07 10.33 11.53
CA TYR A 150 4.91 9.35 10.86
C TYR A 150 6.26 9.95 10.44
N ASP A 151 7.35 9.22 10.68
CA ASP A 151 8.70 9.58 10.22
C ASP A 151 9.02 8.90 8.85
N PHE A 152 8.24 9.25 7.81
CA PHE A 152 8.45 8.69 6.48
C PHE A 152 9.87 8.89 5.94
N PRO A 153 10.55 10.03 6.14
CA PRO A 153 11.95 10.16 5.73
C PRO A 153 12.83 9.04 6.27
N ARG A 154 12.71 8.72 7.55
CA ARG A 154 13.46 7.64 8.19
C ARG A 154 13.06 6.26 7.64
N TYR A 155 11.78 6.04 7.33
CA TYR A 155 11.32 4.79 6.72
C TYR A 155 11.92 4.62 5.32
N PHE A 156 11.94 5.68 4.52
CA PHE A 156 12.55 5.65 3.19
C PHE A 156 14.06 5.40 3.24
N GLU A 157 14.77 6.00 4.20
CA GLU A 157 16.20 5.73 4.42
C GLU A 157 16.49 4.26 4.72
N LEU A 158 15.65 3.61 5.53
CA LEU A 158 15.77 2.18 5.81
C LEU A 158 15.58 1.33 4.55
N ILE A 159 14.59 1.67 3.72
CA ILE A 159 14.35 0.95 2.46
C ILE A 159 15.57 1.11 1.55
N ARG A 160 16.05 2.33 1.35
CA ARG A 160 17.23 2.57 0.51
C ARG A 160 18.49 1.86 1.01
N LYS A 161 18.61 1.72 2.34
CA LYS A 161 19.73 1.02 2.96
C LYS A 161 19.71 -0.49 2.70
N TYR A 162 18.56 -1.13 2.86
CA TYR A 162 18.46 -2.59 2.82
C TYR A 162 18.00 -3.13 1.46
N GLN A 163 17.20 -2.35 0.72
CA GLN A 163 16.64 -2.70 -0.58
C GLN A 163 16.75 -1.51 -1.54
N PRO A 164 17.97 -1.13 -1.96
CA PRO A 164 18.22 0.10 -2.72
C PRO A 164 17.49 0.18 -4.06
N ASN A 165 17.09 -0.96 -4.63
CA ASN A 165 16.37 -1.05 -5.90
C ASN A 165 14.84 -1.17 -5.73
N ALA A 166 14.34 -1.19 -4.51
CA ALA A 166 12.90 -1.25 -4.27
C ALA A 166 12.25 0.08 -4.66
N VAL A 167 11.13 -0.02 -5.34
CA VAL A 167 10.22 1.12 -5.56
C VAL A 167 9.50 1.42 -4.25
N ILE A 168 9.45 2.68 -3.88
CA ILE A 168 8.70 3.14 -2.72
C ILE A 168 7.43 3.81 -3.23
N PHE A 169 6.30 3.24 -2.89
CA PHE A 169 5.00 3.87 -3.05
C PHE A 169 4.58 4.56 -1.76
N ASN A 170 4.12 5.76 -1.89
CA ASN A 170 3.33 6.50 -0.92
C ASN A 170 2.50 7.50 -1.71
N ASP A 171 1.46 8.10 -1.12
CA ASP A 171 0.58 9.05 -1.81
C ASP A 171 1.35 10.12 -2.59
N PHE A 172 2.53 10.49 -2.10
CA PHE A 172 3.36 11.60 -2.62
C PHE A 172 4.69 11.14 -3.23
N GLY A 173 4.92 9.85 -3.35
CA GLY A 173 6.22 9.34 -3.79
C GLY A 173 7.04 8.78 -2.61
N PRO A 174 8.35 8.59 -2.72
CA PRO A 174 9.28 9.30 -3.63
C PRO A 174 9.40 8.72 -5.05
N ASP A 175 8.99 7.47 -5.28
CA ASP A 175 9.23 6.83 -6.58
C ASP A 175 7.95 6.71 -7.43
N THR A 176 6.86 6.35 -6.81
CA THR A 176 5.52 6.35 -7.40
C THR A 176 4.56 7.07 -6.47
N ARG A 177 3.55 7.69 -7.04
CA ARG A 177 2.53 8.45 -6.32
C ARG A 177 1.14 7.90 -6.56
N TRP A 178 0.24 8.13 -5.64
CA TRP A 178 -1.16 7.80 -5.81
C TRP A 178 -1.86 8.75 -6.80
N CYS A 179 -2.79 8.22 -7.60
CA CYS A 179 -3.58 9.03 -8.51
C CYS A 179 -4.65 9.90 -7.82
N GLY A 180 -4.99 9.60 -6.55
CA GLY A 180 -5.89 10.38 -5.71
C GLY A 180 -7.29 9.79 -5.53
N ASN A 181 -7.55 8.57 -5.99
CA ASN A 181 -8.82 7.86 -5.78
C ASN A 181 -8.64 6.35 -5.83
N GLU A 182 -9.60 5.61 -5.26
CA GLU A 182 -9.68 4.14 -5.28
C GLU A 182 -10.70 3.61 -6.30
N ALA A 183 -11.17 4.49 -7.20
CA ALA A 183 -12.15 4.12 -8.23
C ALA A 183 -11.53 3.54 -9.50
N GLY A 184 -10.20 3.56 -9.58
CA GLY A 184 -9.46 3.16 -10.78
C GLY A 184 -9.45 4.24 -11.87
N GLU A 185 -9.59 5.51 -11.50
CA GLU A 185 -9.69 6.64 -12.44
C GLU A 185 -8.36 7.41 -12.51
N ALA A 186 -7.81 7.50 -13.74
CA ALA A 186 -6.69 8.38 -14.03
C ALA A 186 -7.17 9.73 -14.56
N ARG A 187 -6.28 10.71 -14.52
CA ARG A 187 -6.41 11.89 -15.36
C ARG A 187 -6.33 11.50 -16.83
N HIS A 188 -6.91 12.30 -17.70
CA HIS A 188 -6.90 12.03 -19.15
C HIS A 188 -5.46 11.80 -19.69
N ALA A 189 -4.48 12.48 -19.12
CA ALA A 189 -3.06 12.26 -19.39
C ALA A 189 -2.29 12.34 -18.06
N GLU A 190 -1.91 11.19 -17.51
CA GLU A 190 -1.07 11.17 -16.33
C GLU A 190 0.38 11.44 -16.68
N TRP A 191 0.92 12.49 -16.09
CA TRP A 191 2.30 12.88 -16.29
C TRP A 191 3.19 12.21 -15.25
N ALA A 192 4.27 11.59 -15.72
CA ALA A 192 5.26 11.00 -14.82
C ALA A 192 6.24 12.03 -14.24
N VAL A 193 6.34 13.21 -14.87
CA VAL A 193 7.13 14.32 -14.36
C VAL A 193 6.18 15.38 -13.82
N VAL A 194 6.30 15.69 -12.55
CA VAL A 194 5.38 16.56 -11.81
C VAL A 194 6.15 17.58 -10.96
N PRO A 195 5.51 18.66 -10.51
CA PRO A 195 6.11 19.60 -9.57
C PRO A 195 6.65 18.91 -8.32
N SER A 196 7.89 19.24 -7.92
CA SER A 196 8.54 18.65 -6.76
C SER A 196 7.77 18.89 -5.46
N GLU A 197 7.05 19.98 -5.37
CA GLU A 197 6.21 20.35 -4.23
C GLU A 197 5.12 19.31 -3.92
N LEU A 198 4.72 18.53 -4.92
CA LEU A 198 3.73 17.48 -4.76
C LEU A 198 4.29 16.19 -4.15
N CYS A 199 5.61 16.09 -4.05
CA CYS A 199 6.32 14.90 -3.56
C CYS A 199 7.04 15.12 -2.23
N PHE A 200 6.78 16.23 -1.55
CA PHE A 200 7.33 16.51 -0.23
C PHE A 200 6.31 16.17 0.86
N TYR A 201 6.53 15.05 1.53
CA TYR A 201 5.68 14.58 2.62
C TYR A 201 5.44 15.63 3.72
N SER A 202 6.47 16.39 4.11
CA SER A 202 6.35 17.42 5.14
C SER A 202 5.41 18.57 4.73
N GLU A 203 5.36 18.91 3.46
CA GLU A 203 4.46 19.97 2.96
C GLU A 203 3.02 19.49 2.91
N VAL A 204 2.81 18.20 2.70
CA VAL A 204 1.49 17.60 2.61
C VAL A 204 0.88 17.31 3.98
N GLN A 205 1.66 16.77 4.92
CA GLN A 205 1.19 16.51 6.29
C GLN A 205 0.75 17.77 7.03
N THR A 206 1.42 18.88 6.76
CA THR A 206 1.09 20.16 7.41
C THR A 206 -0.06 20.90 6.75
N GLY A 207 -0.64 20.37 5.68
CA GLY A 207 -1.59 21.11 4.85
C GLY A 207 -0.97 22.31 4.13
N ALA A 208 0.37 22.42 4.18
CA ALA A 208 1.14 23.49 3.57
C ALA A 208 1.57 23.15 2.12
N GLY A 209 1.23 21.97 1.63
CA GLY A 209 1.35 21.66 0.21
C GLY A 209 0.53 22.65 -0.61
N PRO A 210 0.76 22.76 -1.92
CA PRO A 210 0.05 23.72 -2.75
C PRO A 210 -1.45 23.44 -2.69
N MET A 211 -2.09 24.05 -1.71
CA MET A 211 -3.55 24.11 -1.63
C MET A 211 -4.02 24.81 -2.90
N ALA A 212 -4.93 24.19 -3.60
CA ALA A 212 -5.64 24.89 -4.64
C ALA A 212 -6.31 26.13 -4.05
N GLU A 213 -6.43 27.21 -4.84
CA GLU A 213 -7.11 28.46 -4.43
C GLU A 213 -8.53 28.24 -3.89
N ASP A 214 -9.14 27.10 -4.20
CA ASP A 214 -10.46 26.67 -3.73
C ASP A 214 -10.44 25.94 -2.36
N GLY A 215 -9.28 25.84 -1.71
CA GLY A 215 -9.13 25.16 -0.43
C GLY A 215 -9.19 23.63 -0.49
N SER A 216 -9.23 23.02 -1.69
CA SER A 216 -9.16 21.57 -1.82
C SER A 216 -7.77 21.05 -1.49
N LEU A 217 -7.71 19.96 -0.73
CA LEU A 217 -6.50 19.23 -0.41
C LEU A 217 -5.79 18.83 -1.71
N SER A 218 -4.63 19.28 -1.87
CA SER A 218 -3.62 19.10 -2.90
C SER A 218 -4.09 18.70 -4.32
N TYR A 219 -3.39 19.18 -5.32
CA TYR A 219 -3.58 18.80 -6.73
C TYR A 219 -3.60 17.28 -6.98
N MET A 220 -3.04 16.48 -6.07
CA MET A 220 -2.92 15.05 -6.21
C MET A 220 -4.23 14.30 -6.00
N TYR A 221 -5.11 14.81 -5.13
CA TYR A 221 -6.41 14.21 -4.87
C TYR A 221 -7.50 14.64 -5.83
N ASN A 222 -7.21 15.55 -6.77
CA ASN A 222 -8.17 16.01 -7.75
C ASN A 222 -7.82 15.46 -9.13
N THR A 223 -8.47 14.37 -9.53
CA THR A 223 -8.28 13.72 -10.83
C THR A 223 -8.73 14.60 -12.02
N ASN A 224 -9.48 15.67 -11.77
CA ASN A 224 -9.89 16.61 -12.81
C ASN A 224 -8.79 17.64 -13.17
N ARG A 225 -7.65 17.64 -12.46
CA ARG A 225 -6.57 18.58 -12.71
C ARG A 225 -5.36 17.91 -13.34
N GLU A 226 -4.90 18.47 -14.44
CA GLU A 226 -3.66 18.08 -15.11
C GLU A 226 -2.45 18.63 -14.35
N ILE A 227 -1.74 17.78 -13.58
CA ILE A 227 -0.66 18.23 -12.69
C ILE A 227 0.70 18.39 -13.37
N GLY A 228 0.93 17.71 -14.49
CA GLY A 228 2.21 17.74 -15.23
C GLY A 228 2.18 18.63 -16.48
N THR A 229 1.13 19.42 -16.70
CA THR A 229 1.02 20.32 -17.86
C THR A 229 1.94 21.54 -17.72
N MET A 230 2.29 22.14 -18.85
CA MET A 230 3.18 23.32 -18.88
C MET A 230 2.75 24.45 -17.92
N PRO A 231 1.47 24.81 -17.80
CA PRO A 231 1.08 25.85 -16.84
C PRO A 231 1.44 25.49 -15.39
N ASN A 232 1.37 24.22 -15.02
CA ASN A 232 1.64 23.78 -13.65
C ASN A 232 3.14 23.65 -13.37
N ILE A 233 3.92 23.16 -14.34
CA ILE A 233 5.36 22.92 -14.15
C ILE A 233 6.20 24.19 -14.30
N LEU A 234 5.75 25.19 -15.05
CA LEU A 234 6.50 26.42 -15.30
C LEU A 234 6.82 27.23 -14.04
N TYR A 235 5.97 27.14 -13.03
CA TYR A 235 6.08 27.90 -11.78
C TYR A 235 6.52 27.04 -10.59
N SER A 236 6.82 25.75 -10.84
CA SER A 236 7.30 24.86 -9.77
C SER A 236 8.73 25.18 -9.37
N LYS A 237 9.08 24.91 -8.11
CA LYS A 237 10.44 25.05 -7.59
C LYS A 237 11.40 24.01 -8.18
N GLY A 238 10.89 22.88 -8.64
CA GLY A 238 11.63 21.80 -9.25
C GLY A 238 10.70 20.75 -9.85
N LEU A 239 11.26 19.79 -10.54
CA LEU A 239 10.54 18.69 -11.17
C LEU A 239 11.06 17.36 -10.66
N VAL A 240 10.16 16.40 -10.45
CA VAL A 240 10.50 15.03 -10.04
C VAL A 240 9.83 14.02 -10.97
N PHE A 241 10.47 12.87 -11.12
CA PHE A 241 9.88 11.73 -11.80
C PHE A 241 9.12 10.90 -10.78
N ALA A 242 7.80 10.95 -10.81
CA ALA A 242 6.88 10.24 -9.92
C ALA A 242 5.64 9.80 -10.72
N PRO A 243 5.72 8.68 -11.45
CA PRO A 243 4.58 8.14 -12.18
C PRO A 243 3.41 7.84 -11.25
N ALA A 244 2.19 8.05 -11.76
CA ALA A 244 1.00 7.75 -10.99
C ALA A 244 0.75 6.24 -10.92
N GLU A 245 0.23 5.81 -9.80
CA GLU A 245 -0.36 4.49 -9.59
C GLU A 245 -1.86 4.64 -9.38
N ILE A 246 -2.61 3.80 -10.06
CA ILE A 246 -4.05 3.66 -9.92
C ILE A 246 -4.35 2.36 -9.22
N ASP A 247 -5.13 2.46 -8.17
CA ASP A 247 -5.54 1.33 -7.38
C ASP A 247 -7.01 1.02 -7.63
N MET A 248 -7.31 -0.24 -7.83
CA MET A 248 -8.67 -0.75 -7.75
C MET A 248 -8.68 -2.22 -7.34
N SER A 249 -9.75 -2.62 -6.69
CA SER A 249 -10.00 -4.04 -6.44
C SER A 249 -10.84 -4.66 -7.58
N ILE A 250 -10.69 -5.96 -7.80
CA ILE A 250 -11.59 -6.72 -8.69
C ILE A 250 -12.99 -6.88 -8.09
N ARG A 251 -13.18 -6.58 -6.80
CA ARG A 251 -14.44 -6.58 -6.06
C ARG A 251 -14.73 -5.20 -5.49
N PRO A 252 -15.94 -4.92 -4.97
CA PRO A 252 -16.22 -3.64 -4.30
C PRO A 252 -15.28 -3.35 -3.12
N GLY A 253 -15.00 -4.35 -2.26
CA GLY A 253 -14.10 -4.25 -1.14
C GLY A 253 -12.64 -4.57 -1.48
N TRP A 254 -11.72 -4.17 -0.59
CA TRP A 254 -10.29 -4.53 -0.65
C TRP A 254 -10.06 -5.95 -0.11
N PHE A 255 -10.75 -6.33 0.96
CA PHE A 255 -10.77 -7.70 1.45
C PHE A 255 -11.90 -8.49 0.79
N TRP A 256 -11.83 -9.81 0.87
CA TRP A 256 -12.89 -10.68 0.37
C TRP A 256 -14.11 -10.62 1.31
N HIS A 257 -15.29 -10.43 0.71
CA HIS A 257 -16.58 -10.47 1.39
C HIS A 257 -17.52 -11.45 0.71
N LEU A 258 -18.30 -12.19 1.53
CA LEU A 258 -19.17 -13.28 1.04
C LEU A 258 -20.25 -12.79 0.06
N GLU A 259 -20.84 -11.63 0.35
CA GLU A 259 -21.97 -11.09 -0.43
C GLU A 259 -21.52 -10.27 -1.65
N GLU A 260 -20.22 -10.13 -1.89
CA GLU A 260 -19.70 -9.35 -3.00
C GLU A 260 -19.39 -10.21 -4.23
N GLU A 261 -19.74 -9.69 -5.40
CA GLU A 261 -19.38 -10.25 -6.69
C GLU A 261 -18.26 -9.45 -7.36
N PRO A 262 -17.41 -10.09 -8.16
CA PRO A 262 -16.38 -9.37 -8.92
C PRO A 262 -17.00 -8.33 -9.87
N HIS A 263 -16.30 -7.25 -10.10
CA HIS A 263 -16.65 -6.30 -11.13
C HIS A 263 -16.71 -6.94 -12.52
N SER A 264 -17.54 -6.39 -13.39
CA SER A 264 -17.64 -6.87 -14.76
C SER A 264 -16.32 -6.76 -15.53
N LEU A 265 -16.10 -7.69 -16.45
CA LEU A 265 -14.93 -7.63 -17.34
C LEU A 265 -14.85 -6.30 -18.10
N GLU A 266 -15.99 -5.74 -18.50
CA GLU A 266 -16.07 -4.44 -19.17
C GLU A 266 -15.51 -3.32 -18.27
N ARG A 267 -15.89 -3.29 -16.98
CA ARG A 267 -15.35 -2.31 -16.03
C ARG A 267 -13.84 -2.47 -15.86
N LEU A 268 -13.37 -3.69 -15.61
CA LEU A 268 -11.92 -3.96 -15.45
C LEU A 268 -11.13 -3.56 -16.69
N PHE A 269 -11.65 -3.90 -17.89
CA PHE A 269 -11.00 -3.56 -19.14
C PHE A 269 -11.01 -2.04 -19.41
N THR A 270 -12.12 -1.37 -19.11
CA THR A 270 -12.22 0.09 -19.24
C THR A 270 -11.25 0.80 -18.30
N THR A 271 -11.13 0.32 -17.07
CA THR A 271 -10.14 0.83 -16.12
C THR A 271 -8.71 0.60 -16.62
N TYR A 272 -8.41 -0.58 -17.16
CA TYR A 272 -7.09 -0.85 -17.75
C TYR A 272 -6.76 0.13 -18.88
N LEU A 273 -7.69 0.37 -19.79
CA LEU A 273 -7.49 1.32 -20.88
C LEU A 273 -7.36 2.77 -20.36
N GLY A 274 -8.17 3.15 -19.38
CA GLY A 274 -8.13 4.48 -18.77
C GLY A 274 -6.90 4.73 -17.92
N SER A 275 -6.31 3.70 -17.33
CA SER A 275 -5.12 3.81 -16.48
C SER A 275 -3.82 3.68 -17.27
N VAL A 276 -3.54 2.49 -17.75
CA VAL A 276 -2.31 2.22 -18.52
C VAL A 276 -2.28 3.02 -19.81
N GLY A 277 -3.44 3.17 -20.47
CA GLY A 277 -3.58 4.00 -21.66
C GLY A 277 -3.39 5.50 -21.40
N SER A 278 -3.56 5.95 -20.16
CA SER A 278 -3.32 7.34 -19.71
C SER A 278 -1.94 7.54 -19.07
N ASN A 279 -1.02 6.59 -19.24
CA ASN A 279 0.35 6.63 -18.71
C ASN A 279 0.46 6.47 -17.19
N ALA A 280 -0.48 5.76 -16.57
CA ALA A 280 -0.41 5.38 -15.16
C ALA A 280 -0.04 3.89 -14.99
N CYS A 281 0.52 3.53 -13.86
CA CYS A 281 0.63 2.14 -13.44
C CYS A 281 -0.72 1.66 -12.93
N MET A 282 -1.14 0.45 -13.29
CA MET A 282 -2.35 -0.16 -12.73
C MET A 282 -1.98 -1.16 -11.66
N HIS A 283 -2.50 -0.94 -10.47
CA HIS A 283 -2.37 -1.82 -9.32
C HIS A 283 -3.71 -2.48 -9.02
N LEU A 284 -3.85 -3.74 -9.39
CA LEU A 284 -5.10 -4.48 -9.29
C LEU A 284 -5.09 -5.37 -8.05
N ASN A 285 -6.07 -5.18 -7.17
CA ASN A 285 -6.23 -5.99 -5.97
C ASN A 285 -7.03 -7.27 -6.24
N LEU A 286 -6.52 -8.36 -5.69
CA LEU A 286 -7.11 -9.70 -5.67
C LEU A 286 -7.37 -10.05 -4.20
N PRO A 287 -8.61 -9.88 -3.71
CA PRO A 287 -8.95 -10.15 -2.31
C PRO A 287 -8.80 -11.60 -1.94
#